data_6d4781775e38f693b59ca9336ba660a0
#
_entry.id   6d4781775e38f693b59ca9336ba660a0
#
_cell.length_a   1.000
_cell.length_b   1.000
_cell.length_c   1.000
_cell.angle_alpha   90.00
_cell.angle_beta   90.00
_cell.angle_gamma   90.00
#
_symmetry.space_group_name_H-M   'P 1'
#
loop_
_entity.id
_entity.type
_entity.pdbx_description
1 polymer ?
#
loop_
_entity_poly.entity_id
_entity_poly.type
_entity_poly.pdbx_seq_one_letter_code
_entity_poly.pdbx_strand_id
1 'polypeptide(L)'
;MHKILFIFLLTIVYSIYSQDLENGTYHEYFDNKNPKYEISYLNGKKNGKEKFWYESGQLKIQSEFKNGKEHGLWQQWYENGQIKLQVQYQEGKEHGLWQQWYENGQQKSQSEWVSGEKNGLEWTWDRDGNLLSKDHYQNGKIVQ
;
A
#
# COMPACT_ATOMS: atom_id res chain seq x y z
N MET A 1 34.01 -0.46 35.33
CA MET A 1 32.61 -0.09 35.68
C MET A 1 31.83 0.61 34.57
N HIS A 2 32.45 1.07 33.46
CA HIS A 2 31.75 1.81 32.39
C HIS A 2 30.99 0.96 31.34
N LYS A 3 31.29 -0.35 31.26
CA LYS A 3 30.64 -1.24 30.26
C LYS A 3 29.20 -1.68 30.64
N ILE A 4 28.90 -1.72 31.92
CA ILE A 4 27.56 -2.17 32.40
C ILE A 4 26.51 -1.06 32.22
N LEU A 5 26.91 0.20 32.31
CA LEU A 5 26.01 1.35 32.13
C LEU A 5 25.53 1.49 30.68
N PHE A 6 26.39 1.14 29.70
CA PHE A 6 26.05 1.22 28.28
C PHE A 6 25.04 0.15 27.85
N ILE A 7 25.11 -1.06 28.44
CA ILE A 7 24.18 -2.15 28.15
C ILE A 7 22.79 -1.84 28.72
N PHE A 8 22.73 -1.21 29.88
CA PHE A 8 21.45 -0.80 30.51
C PHE A 8 20.76 0.33 29.74
N LEU A 9 21.51 1.30 29.20
CA LEU A 9 20.95 2.36 28.36
C LEU A 9 20.42 1.79 27.03
N LEU A 10 21.14 0.84 26.42
CA LEU A 10 20.72 0.22 25.17
C LEU A 10 19.43 -0.61 25.33
N THR A 11 19.30 -1.34 26.46
CA THR A 11 18.10 -2.13 26.74
C THR A 11 16.88 -1.27 27.08
N ILE A 12 17.07 -0.13 27.77
CA ILE A 12 16.00 0.83 28.02
C ILE A 12 15.54 1.51 26.73
N VAL A 13 16.47 1.94 25.88
CA VAL A 13 16.14 2.50 24.56
C VAL A 13 15.42 1.47 23.69
N TYR A 14 15.88 0.20 23.67
CA TYR A 14 15.21 -0.87 22.92
C TYR A 14 13.80 -1.19 23.47
N SER A 15 13.58 -1.13 24.79
CA SER A 15 12.28 -1.34 25.38
C SER A 15 11.30 -0.19 25.15
N ILE A 16 11.81 1.05 25.10
CA ILE A 16 10.99 2.23 24.74
C ILE A 16 10.58 2.16 23.27
N TYR A 17 11.51 1.84 22.35
CA TYR A 17 11.19 1.66 20.93
C TYR A 17 10.24 0.48 20.67
N SER A 18 10.33 -0.61 21.44
CA SER A 18 9.41 -1.74 21.30
C SER A 18 8.02 -1.47 21.87
N GLN A 19 7.89 -0.61 22.89
CA GLN A 19 6.59 -0.21 23.44
C GLN A 19 5.88 0.81 22.54
N ASP A 20 6.62 1.70 21.87
CA ASP A 20 6.04 2.65 20.91
C ASP A 20 5.52 1.98 19.64
N LEU A 21 6.06 0.80 19.29
CA LEU A 21 5.59 -0.01 18.15
C LEU A 21 4.38 -0.91 18.49
N GLU A 22 4.04 -1.06 19.77
CA GLU A 22 2.90 -1.89 20.15
C GLU A 22 1.56 -1.19 19.90
N ASN A 23 1.50 0.13 20.17
CA ASN A 23 0.32 0.95 19.91
C ASN A 23 0.77 2.37 19.55
N GLY A 24 0.24 2.94 18.49
CA GLY A 24 0.52 4.30 18.08
C GLY A 24 0.84 4.45 16.61
N THR A 25 1.25 5.65 16.23
CA THR A 25 1.60 5.97 14.85
C THR A 25 3.08 6.27 14.74
N TYR A 26 3.77 5.56 13.86
CA TYR A 26 5.17 5.76 13.52
C TYR A 26 5.28 6.68 12.31
N HIS A 27 6.26 7.60 12.33
CA HIS A 27 6.54 8.55 11.26
C HIS A 27 8.01 8.55 10.90
N GLU A 28 8.31 8.62 9.61
CA GLU A 28 9.64 8.97 9.09
C GLU A 28 9.55 10.21 8.21
N TYR A 29 10.65 10.95 8.13
CA TYR A 29 10.76 12.18 7.33
C TYR A 29 11.98 12.12 6.44
N PHE A 30 11.90 12.77 5.28
CA PHE A 30 13.05 13.06 4.44
C PHE A 30 13.93 14.15 5.06
N ASP A 31 15.15 14.34 4.55
CA ASP A 31 16.08 15.39 5.02
C ASP A 31 15.50 16.81 4.88
N ASN A 32 14.65 17.03 3.85
CA ASN A 32 13.93 18.26 3.61
C ASN A 32 12.71 18.48 4.53
N LYS A 33 12.49 17.62 5.52
CA LYS A 33 11.38 17.62 6.48
C LYS A 33 10.02 17.21 5.93
N ASN A 34 9.89 16.90 4.65
CA ASN A 34 8.67 16.30 4.11
C ASN A 34 8.44 14.91 4.73
N PRO A 35 7.20 14.50 4.96
CA PRO A 35 6.89 13.16 5.43
C PRO A 35 7.39 12.15 4.39
N LYS A 36 7.93 11.02 4.87
CA LYS A 36 8.40 9.90 4.05
C LYS A 36 7.51 8.67 4.22
N TYR A 37 7.13 8.40 5.47
CA TYR A 37 6.38 7.23 5.85
C TYR A 37 5.54 7.48 7.09
N GLU A 38 4.33 6.91 7.13
CA GLU A 38 3.44 6.89 8.29
C GLU A 38 2.75 5.53 8.37
N ILE A 39 2.67 4.97 9.57
CA ILE A 39 1.95 3.71 9.83
C ILE A 39 1.43 3.68 11.26
N SER A 40 0.21 3.17 11.45
CA SER A 40 -0.39 2.96 12.76
C SER A 40 -0.35 1.49 13.16
N TYR A 41 -0.08 1.26 14.45
CA TYR A 41 -0.07 -0.07 15.08
C TYR A 41 -1.08 -0.15 16.22
N LEU A 42 -1.64 -1.33 16.40
CA LEU A 42 -2.47 -1.72 17.54
C LEU A 42 -2.11 -3.14 17.95
N ASN A 43 -1.70 -3.33 19.22
CA ASN A 43 -1.24 -4.61 19.77
C ASN A 43 -0.15 -5.27 18.89
N GLY A 44 0.88 -4.49 18.50
CA GLY A 44 2.01 -4.94 17.69
C GLY A 44 1.69 -5.28 16.23
N LYS A 45 0.46 -5.03 15.77
CA LYS A 45 0.03 -5.30 14.39
C LYS A 45 -0.30 -4.01 13.67
N LYS A 46 0.02 -3.94 12.37
CA LYS A 46 -0.45 -2.84 11.51
C LYS A 46 -1.97 -2.74 11.61
N ASN A 47 -2.48 -1.55 11.93
CA ASN A 47 -3.92 -1.31 12.07
C ASN A 47 -4.22 0.16 11.80
N GLY A 48 -4.99 0.44 10.75
CA GLY A 48 -5.22 1.77 10.25
C GLY A 48 -4.49 2.03 8.95
N LYS A 49 -4.26 3.30 8.62
CA LYS A 49 -3.65 3.71 7.35
C LYS A 49 -2.13 3.61 7.40
N GLU A 50 -1.55 3.14 6.30
CA GLU A 50 -0.13 3.22 5.97
C GLU A 50 0.03 4.15 4.78
N LYS A 51 0.98 5.08 4.85
CA LYS A 51 1.22 6.06 3.81
C LYS A 51 2.71 6.20 3.51
N PHE A 52 3.03 6.36 2.23
CA PHE A 52 4.35 6.72 1.73
C PHE A 52 4.24 7.97 0.87
N TRP A 53 5.26 8.80 0.91
CA TRP A 53 5.34 10.01 0.11
C TRP A 53 6.59 10.00 -0.77
N TYR A 54 6.54 10.75 -1.85
CA TYR A 54 7.72 11.17 -2.61
C TYR A 54 8.47 12.25 -1.82
N GLU A 55 9.74 12.46 -2.13
CA GLU A 55 10.54 13.52 -1.49
C GLU A 55 10.00 14.93 -1.77
N SER A 56 9.29 15.09 -2.89
CA SER A 56 8.52 16.30 -3.23
C SER A 56 7.38 16.62 -2.25
N GLY A 57 6.99 15.66 -1.40
CA GLY A 57 5.84 15.76 -0.49
C GLY A 57 4.52 15.25 -1.08
N GLN A 58 4.52 14.87 -2.36
CA GLN A 58 3.34 14.25 -2.99
C GLN A 58 3.11 12.84 -2.42
N LEU A 59 1.86 12.49 -2.13
CA LEU A 59 1.48 11.14 -1.69
C LEU A 59 1.82 10.12 -2.78
N LYS A 60 2.51 9.03 -2.41
CA LYS A 60 2.98 7.98 -3.31
C LYS A 60 2.15 6.71 -3.19
N ILE A 61 1.90 6.25 -1.96
CA ILE A 61 1.10 5.05 -1.67
C ILE A 61 0.26 5.32 -0.44
N GLN A 62 -0.97 4.84 -0.45
CA GLN A 62 -1.82 4.71 0.73
C GLN A 62 -2.46 3.34 0.74
N SER A 63 -2.42 2.69 1.87
CA SER A 63 -3.10 1.42 2.14
C SER A 63 -3.78 1.46 3.49
N GLU A 64 -4.65 0.50 3.74
CA GLU A 64 -5.32 0.32 5.01
C GLU A 64 -5.09 -1.10 5.53
N PHE A 65 -4.83 -1.21 6.82
CA PHE A 65 -4.59 -2.47 7.51
C PHE A 65 -5.60 -2.69 8.63
N LYS A 66 -5.99 -3.95 8.80
CA LYS A 66 -6.78 -4.42 9.93
C LYS A 66 -6.16 -5.69 10.49
N ASN A 67 -5.71 -5.62 11.76
CA ASN A 67 -5.05 -6.75 12.44
C ASN A 67 -3.85 -7.32 11.67
N GLY A 68 -3.04 -6.48 11.03
CA GLY A 68 -1.83 -6.86 10.30
C GLY A 68 -2.04 -7.30 8.85
N LYS A 69 -3.29 -7.31 8.36
CA LYS A 69 -3.61 -7.67 6.97
C LYS A 69 -4.12 -6.46 6.21
N GLU A 70 -3.77 -6.36 4.93
CA GLU A 70 -4.37 -5.36 4.05
C GLU A 70 -5.89 -5.52 4.04
N HIS A 71 -6.58 -4.39 4.15
CA HIS A 71 -8.04 -4.31 4.17
C HIS A 71 -8.49 -2.97 3.59
N GLY A 72 -9.56 -2.99 2.76
CA GLY A 72 -10.03 -1.76 2.14
C GLY A 72 -9.21 -1.36 0.91
N LEU A 73 -9.05 -0.06 0.70
CA LEU A 73 -8.49 0.48 -0.54
C LEU A 73 -6.98 0.66 -0.43
N TRP A 74 -6.25 0.10 -1.39
CA TRP A 74 -4.84 0.34 -1.65
C TRP A 74 -4.70 1.23 -2.89
N GLN A 75 -3.94 2.31 -2.80
CA GLN A 75 -3.77 3.29 -3.88
C GLN A 75 -2.31 3.69 -4.05
N GLN A 76 -1.90 3.90 -5.30
CA GLN A 76 -0.60 4.45 -5.68
C GLN A 76 -0.80 5.61 -6.65
N TRP A 77 0.01 6.63 -6.50
CA TRP A 77 0.02 7.81 -7.36
C TRP A 77 1.36 7.96 -8.07
N TYR A 78 1.35 8.58 -9.22
CA TYR A 78 2.52 9.15 -9.86
C TYR A 78 2.95 10.41 -9.11
N GLU A 79 4.19 10.86 -9.33
CA GLU A 79 4.70 12.08 -8.68
C GLU A 79 3.99 13.35 -9.15
N ASN A 80 3.39 13.33 -10.35
CA ASN A 80 2.50 14.39 -10.83
C ASN A 80 1.12 14.44 -10.16
N GLY A 81 0.85 13.55 -9.18
CA GLY A 81 -0.39 13.48 -8.40
C GLY A 81 -1.51 12.66 -9.03
N GLN A 82 -1.35 12.20 -10.26
CA GLN A 82 -2.35 11.34 -10.89
C GLN A 82 -2.31 9.92 -10.31
N ILE A 83 -3.48 9.29 -10.22
CA ILE A 83 -3.57 7.91 -9.77
C ILE A 83 -2.88 6.97 -10.76
N LYS A 84 -2.11 6.01 -10.22
CA LYS A 84 -1.37 5.01 -10.98
C LYS A 84 -2.01 3.63 -10.86
N LEU A 85 -2.43 3.27 -9.64
CA LEU A 85 -2.99 1.97 -9.33
C LEU A 85 -3.99 2.10 -8.18
N GLN A 86 -5.09 1.36 -8.27
CA GLN A 86 -6.06 1.21 -7.22
C GLN A 86 -6.51 -0.25 -7.13
N VAL A 87 -6.47 -0.79 -5.92
CA VAL A 87 -6.80 -2.19 -5.64
C VAL A 87 -7.62 -2.25 -4.36
N GLN A 88 -8.62 -3.08 -4.33
CA GLN A 88 -9.38 -3.37 -3.11
C GLN A 88 -8.87 -4.65 -2.47
N TYR A 89 -8.63 -4.62 -1.15
CA TYR A 89 -8.16 -5.76 -0.36
C TYR A 89 -9.19 -6.19 0.68
N GLN A 90 -9.28 -7.50 0.87
CA GLN A 90 -10.05 -8.10 1.95
C GLN A 90 -9.23 -9.23 2.59
N GLU A 91 -8.92 -9.09 3.90
CA GLU A 91 -8.14 -10.06 4.66
C GLU A 91 -6.79 -10.41 4.02
N GLY A 92 -6.09 -9.41 3.44
CA GLY A 92 -4.77 -9.55 2.81
C GLY A 92 -4.78 -10.12 1.39
N LYS A 93 -5.96 -10.20 0.75
CA LYS A 93 -6.10 -10.69 -0.63
C LYS A 93 -6.81 -9.65 -1.47
N GLU A 94 -6.44 -9.55 -2.74
CA GLU A 94 -7.14 -8.72 -3.71
C GLU A 94 -8.60 -9.19 -3.83
N HIS A 95 -9.52 -8.23 -3.79
CA HIS A 95 -10.96 -8.48 -3.88
C HIS A 95 -11.67 -7.29 -4.50
N GLY A 96 -12.57 -7.51 -5.47
CA GLY A 96 -13.24 -6.44 -6.19
C GLY A 96 -12.43 -5.90 -7.36
N LEU A 97 -12.46 -4.60 -7.59
CA LEU A 97 -11.81 -3.99 -8.74
C LEU A 97 -10.31 -3.75 -8.51
N TRP A 98 -9.54 -4.07 -9.53
CA TRP A 98 -8.15 -3.74 -9.72
C TRP A 98 -8.04 -2.82 -10.94
N GLN A 99 -7.51 -1.60 -10.80
CA GLN A 99 -7.48 -0.59 -11.84
C GLN A 99 -6.10 0.06 -11.94
N GLN A 100 -5.58 0.24 -13.14
CA GLN A 100 -4.29 0.87 -13.41
C GLN A 100 -4.47 1.98 -14.46
N TRP A 101 -3.69 3.05 -14.32
CA TRP A 101 -3.67 4.19 -15.23
C TRP A 101 -2.26 4.47 -15.71
N TYR A 102 -2.16 5.04 -16.87
CA TYR A 102 -0.95 5.68 -17.38
C TYR A 102 -0.72 7.03 -16.71
N GLU A 103 0.51 7.55 -16.81
CA GLU A 103 0.88 8.84 -16.23
C GLU A 103 0.17 10.04 -16.88
N ASN A 104 -0.40 9.86 -18.08
CA ASN A 104 -1.28 10.85 -18.73
C ASN A 104 -2.73 10.81 -18.24
N GLY A 105 -3.07 9.94 -17.27
CA GLY A 105 -4.40 9.77 -16.67
C GLY A 105 -5.33 8.83 -17.44
N GLN A 106 -4.94 8.34 -18.62
CA GLN A 106 -5.73 7.35 -19.34
C GLN A 106 -5.70 6.00 -18.62
N GLN A 107 -6.83 5.31 -18.59
CA GLN A 107 -6.93 3.98 -18.02
C GLN A 107 -6.08 3.00 -18.84
N LYS A 108 -5.27 2.20 -18.15
CA LYS A 108 -4.38 1.19 -18.74
C LYS A 108 -4.99 -0.19 -18.66
N SER A 109 -5.56 -0.56 -17.51
CA SER A 109 -6.21 -1.84 -17.32
C SER A 109 -7.24 -1.78 -16.19
N GLN A 110 -8.22 -2.67 -16.27
CA GLN A 110 -9.18 -2.93 -15.21
C GLN A 110 -9.47 -4.42 -15.19
N SER A 111 -9.52 -5.02 -13.99
CA SER A 111 -9.87 -6.42 -13.80
C SER A 111 -10.64 -6.62 -12.51
N GLU A 112 -11.39 -7.72 -12.45
CA GLU A 112 -12.14 -8.15 -11.27
C GLU A 112 -11.41 -9.28 -10.56
N TRP A 113 -11.39 -9.22 -9.22
CA TRP A 113 -10.63 -10.13 -8.37
C TRP A 113 -11.49 -10.67 -7.24
N VAL A 114 -11.33 -11.95 -6.94
CA VAL A 114 -11.98 -12.62 -5.82
C VAL A 114 -10.94 -13.46 -5.09
N SER A 115 -10.68 -13.10 -3.80
CA SER A 115 -9.78 -13.85 -2.91
C SER A 115 -8.36 -14.07 -3.46
N GLY A 116 -7.80 -13.08 -4.20
CA GLY A 116 -6.45 -13.10 -4.73
C GLY A 116 -6.32 -13.71 -6.13
N GLU A 117 -7.45 -14.03 -6.78
CA GLU A 117 -7.46 -14.55 -8.15
C GLU A 117 -8.34 -13.70 -9.06
N LYS A 118 -7.91 -13.49 -10.32
CA LYS A 118 -8.75 -12.84 -11.33
C LYS A 118 -10.01 -13.66 -11.54
N ASN A 119 -11.16 -13.01 -11.42
CA ASN A 119 -12.47 -13.68 -11.59
C ASN A 119 -13.50 -12.66 -12.11
N GLY A 120 -13.74 -12.68 -13.40
CA GLY A 120 -14.55 -11.70 -14.12
C GLY A 120 -13.82 -11.15 -15.34
N LEU A 121 -14.19 -9.97 -15.77
CA LEU A 121 -13.65 -9.36 -16.98
C LEU A 121 -12.37 -8.58 -16.71
N GLU A 122 -11.44 -8.67 -17.64
CA GLU A 122 -10.27 -7.79 -17.75
C GLU A 122 -10.34 -7.01 -19.06
N TRP A 123 -10.08 -5.72 -18.99
CA TRP A 123 -9.89 -4.83 -20.14
C TRP A 123 -8.52 -4.21 -20.07
N THR A 124 -7.88 -4.02 -21.23
CA THR A 124 -6.65 -3.29 -21.37
C THR A 124 -6.75 -2.25 -22.48
N TRP A 125 -6.11 -1.12 -22.29
CA TRP A 125 -6.09 -0.01 -23.24
C TRP A 125 -4.67 0.49 -23.46
N ASP A 126 -4.43 1.09 -24.62
CA ASP A 126 -3.20 1.82 -24.92
C ASP A 126 -3.19 3.23 -24.27
N ARG A 127 -2.11 4.00 -24.51
CA ARG A 127 -1.95 5.36 -23.96
C ARG A 127 -2.90 6.38 -24.56
N ASP A 128 -3.48 6.09 -25.72
CA ASP A 128 -4.44 6.93 -26.44
C ASP A 128 -5.90 6.58 -26.06
N GLY A 129 -6.09 5.54 -25.22
CA GLY A 129 -7.38 5.07 -24.74
C GLY A 129 -8.08 4.07 -25.68
N ASN A 130 -7.37 3.57 -26.72
CA ASN A 130 -7.92 2.52 -27.56
C ASN A 130 -7.90 1.17 -26.85
N LEU A 131 -8.97 0.41 -26.97
CA LEU A 131 -9.09 -0.93 -26.39
C LEU A 131 -8.10 -1.89 -27.06
N LEU A 132 -7.26 -2.55 -26.27
CA LEU A 132 -6.29 -3.54 -26.74
C LEU A 132 -6.82 -4.97 -26.57
N SER A 133 -7.39 -5.29 -25.38
CA SER A 133 -7.97 -6.60 -25.14
C SER A 133 -9.16 -6.52 -24.20
N LYS A 134 -10.00 -7.58 -24.28
CA LYS A 134 -11.07 -7.89 -23.34
C LYS A 134 -11.08 -9.40 -23.14
N ASP A 135 -10.68 -9.82 -21.95
CA ASP A 135 -10.55 -11.21 -21.58
C ASP A 135 -11.49 -11.54 -20.42
N HIS A 136 -11.97 -12.77 -20.35
CA HIS A 136 -12.78 -13.25 -19.24
C HIS A 136 -11.99 -14.29 -18.44
N TYR A 137 -11.91 -14.10 -17.13
CA TYR A 137 -11.19 -14.96 -16.19
C TYR A 137 -12.16 -15.69 -15.26
N GLN A 138 -11.84 -16.94 -14.96
CA GLN A 138 -12.47 -17.71 -13.90
C GLN A 138 -11.37 -18.44 -13.11
N ASN A 139 -11.28 -18.16 -11.80
CA ASN A 139 -10.27 -18.75 -10.91
C ASN A 139 -8.85 -18.61 -11.48
N GLY A 140 -8.49 -17.39 -11.90
CA GLY A 140 -7.18 -17.03 -12.41
C GLY A 140 -6.86 -17.51 -13.83
N LYS A 141 -7.77 -18.21 -14.51
CA LYS A 141 -7.58 -18.75 -15.88
C LYS A 141 -8.49 -18.04 -16.86
N ILE A 142 -7.98 -17.77 -18.08
CA ILE A 142 -8.80 -17.25 -19.17
C ILE A 142 -9.81 -18.32 -19.57
N VAL A 143 -11.08 -17.90 -19.65
CA VAL A 143 -12.19 -18.70 -20.20
C VAL A 143 -12.75 -17.92 -21.38
N GLN A 144 -12.97 -18.62 -22.47
CA GLN A 144 -13.54 -18.03 -23.70
C GLN A 144 -15.00 -17.63 -23.52
#